data_61813456310dbbcd1d4c3b77388df41a
#
_entry.id   61813456310dbbcd1d4c3b77388df41a
#
_cell.length_a   1.000
_cell.length_b   1.000
_cell.length_c   1.000
_cell.angle_alpha   90.00
_cell.angle_beta   90.00
_cell.angle_gamma   90.00
#
_symmetry.space_group_name_H-M   'P 1'
#
loop_
_entity.id
_entity.type
_entity.pdbx_description
1 polymer ?
#
loop_
_entity_poly.entity_id
_entity_poly.type
_entity_poly.pdbx_seq_one_letter_code
_entity_poly.pdbx_strand_id
1 'polypeptide(L)'
;MAQQGKPLIVNSPEKDPRFFKGVDERTEFKTRNIICVPVKVKAKTMGVLEAINRQEKGGFTKEDLSLLTSLADQVAIALDNSRVYQELEETFLQTADSLADTIEKRDPYTGGHTQRVTSYSLAIGKYLQLKPLERKRLKIASALHDIGRDRGSYP
;
A
#
# COMPACT_ATOMS: atom_id res chain seq x y z
N MET A 1 21.55 8.12 -3.62
CA MET A 1 20.48 9.09 -3.46
C MET A 1 19.40 8.62 -2.46
N ALA A 2 18.83 7.47 -2.63
CA ALA A 2 17.83 6.93 -1.66
C ALA A 2 18.33 6.93 -0.21
N GLN A 3 19.61 6.68 0.02
CA GLN A 3 20.21 6.68 1.37
C GLN A 3 20.38 8.08 1.98
N GLN A 4 20.58 9.12 1.17
CA GLN A 4 20.79 10.47 1.68
C GLN A 4 19.52 11.31 1.76
N GLY A 5 18.45 10.89 1.08
CA GLY A 5 17.15 11.57 1.07
C GLY A 5 17.23 13.03 0.60
N LYS A 6 18.14 13.37 -0.31
CA LYS A 6 18.30 14.74 -0.86
C LYS A 6 17.97 14.76 -2.35
N PRO A 7 17.29 15.82 -2.83
CA PRO A 7 17.07 16.04 -4.26
C PRO A 7 18.38 16.18 -5.01
N LEU A 8 18.39 15.79 -6.29
CA LEU A 8 19.58 15.84 -7.14
C LEU A 8 19.21 16.10 -8.59
N ILE A 9 19.99 16.98 -9.26
CA ILE A 9 20.01 17.15 -10.70
C ILE A 9 21.38 16.70 -11.21
N VAL A 10 21.39 15.88 -12.26
CA VAL A 10 22.61 15.46 -12.97
C VAL A 10 22.40 15.68 -14.47
N ASN A 11 22.97 16.74 -15.01
CA ASN A 11 22.84 17.10 -16.43
C ASN A 11 23.92 16.49 -17.32
N SER A 12 24.87 15.76 -16.74
CA SER A 12 25.93 15.04 -17.46
C SER A 12 26.23 13.73 -16.71
N PRO A 13 25.36 12.71 -16.81
CA PRO A 13 25.52 11.47 -16.06
C PRO A 13 26.85 10.74 -16.36
N GLU A 14 27.32 10.83 -17.58
CA GLU A 14 28.58 10.21 -18.00
C GLU A 14 29.80 10.71 -17.21
N LYS A 15 29.73 11.91 -16.61
CA LYS A 15 30.77 12.53 -15.79
C LYS A 15 30.52 12.37 -14.28
N ASP A 16 29.38 11.88 -13.87
CA ASP A 16 29.03 11.72 -12.46
C ASP A 16 29.39 10.30 -11.97
N PRO A 17 30.33 10.16 -11.01
CA PRO A 17 30.79 8.86 -10.52
C PRO A 17 29.68 8.07 -9.80
N ARG A 18 28.56 8.71 -9.44
CA ARG A 18 27.40 8.08 -8.79
C ARG A 18 26.44 7.45 -9.80
N PHE A 19 26.61 7.75 -11.09
CA PHE A 19 25.74 7.22 -12.13
C PHE A 19 26.12 5.78 -12.48
N PHE A 20 25.16 4.88 -12.36
CA PHE A 20 25.36 3.47 -12.69
C PHE A 20 24.95 3.19 -14.14
N LYS A 21 25.96 2.97 -15.00
CA LYS A 21 25.78 2.77 -16.44
C LYS A 21 25.11 1.44 -16.83
N GLY A 22 25.12 0.46 -15.93
CA GLY A 22 24.63 -0.90 -16.23
C GLY A 22 23.13 -0.99 -16.55
N VAL A 23 22.33 0.05 -16.24
CA VAL A 23 20.91 0.12 -16.66
C VAL A 23 20.84 0.50 -18.13
N ASP A 24 21.56 1.56 -18.53
CA ASP A 24 21.62 2.04 -19.92
C ASP A 24 22.14 0.93 -20.87
N GLU A 25 23.17 0.18 -20.44
CA GLU A 25 23.74 -0.93 -21.20
C GLU A 25 22.75 -2.08 -21.41
N ARG A 26 21.90 -2.39 -20.42
CA ARG A 26 20.92 -3.46 -20.52
C ARG A 26 19.66 -3.09 -21.28
N THR A 27 19.31 -1.81 -21.29
CA THR A 27 18.06 -1.31 -21.87
C THR A 27 18.27 -0.65 -23.22
N GLU A 28 19.53 -0.52 -23.68
CA GLU A 28 19.93 0.26 -24.86
C GLU A 28 19.44 1.72 -24.81
N PHE A 29 19.13 2.20 -23.60
CA PHE A 29 18.63 3.54 -23.37
C PHE A 29 19.77 4.46 -22.94
N LYS A 30 19.93 5.60 -23.61
CA LYS A 30 20.98 6.55 -23.27
C LYS A 30 20.46 7.66 -22.37
N THR A 31 20.87 7.63 -21.12
CA THR A 31 20.54 8.70 -20.15
C THR A 31 21.44 9.93 -20.42
N ARG A 32 20.82 11.05 -20.77
CA ARG A 32 21.48 12.33 -21.06
C ARG A 32 21.47 13.29 -19.88
N ASN A 33 20.38 13.28 -19.13
CA ASN A 33 20.20 14.04 -17.89
C ASN A 33 19.15 13.36 -17.03
N ILE A 34 19.26 13.55 -15.72
CA ILE A 34 18.39 12.95 -14.73
C ILE A 34 18.15 13.94 -13.60
N ILE A 35 16.94 13.93 -13.09
CA ILE A 35 16.52 14.62 -11.89
C ILE A 35 15.84 13.62 -10.98
N CYS A 36 16.20 13.65 -9.70
CA CYS A 36 15.65 12.72 -8.71
C CYS A 36 15.24 13.49 -7.45
N VAL A 37 14.11 13.12 -6.89
CA VAL A 37 13.63 13.64 -5.61
C VAL A 37 13.17 12.50 -4.72
N PRO A 38 13.41 12.56 -3.41
CA PRO A 38 12.94 11.53 -2.49
C PRO A 38 11.43 11.70 -2.24
N VAL A 39 10.69 10.59 -2.25
CA VAL A 39 9.30 10.52 -1.76
C VAL A 39 9.37 10.20 -0.27
N LYS A 40 8.98 11.16 0.58
CA LYS A 40 9.09 11.04 2.04
C LYS A 40 7.73 11.09 2.71
N VAL A 41 7.48 10.11 3.56
CA VAL A 41 6.36 10.12 4.49
C VAL A 41 6.92 10.36 5.90
N LYS A 42 6.59 11.51 6.50
CA LYS A 42 7.21 11.97 7.75
C LYS A 42 8.75 12.07 7.60
N ALA A 43 9.51 11.37 8.39
CA ALA A 43 10.98 11.32 8.31
C ALA A 43 11.52 10.15 7.47
N LYS A 44 10.68 9.24 6.97
CA LYS A 44 11.08 8.03 6.26
C LYS A 44 11.02 8.23 4.76
N THR A 45 12.11 7.93 4.05
CA THR A 45 12.11 7.86 2.59
C THR A 45 11.45 6.55 2.16
N MET A 46 10.34 6.66 1.43
CA MET A 46 9.57 5.52 0.90
C MET A 46 10.05 5.11 -0.49
N GLY A 47 10.60 6.05 -1.24
CA GLY A 47 11.09 5.82 -2.59
C GLY A 47 11.74 7.07 -3.16
N VAL A 48 11.99 7.03 -4.47
CA VAL A 48 12.55 8.13 -5.24
C VAL A 48 11.69 8.32 -6.48
N LEU A 49 11.36 9.56 -6.79
CA LEU A 49 10.74 9.93 -8.05
C LEU A 49 11.83 10.46 -8.96
N GLU A 50 11.90 9.92 -10.17
CA GLU A 50 12.92 10.27 -11.15
C GLU A 50 12.28 10.70 -12.45
N ALA A 51 12.88 11.71 -13.09
CA ALA A 51 12.63 12.04 -14.49
C ALA A 51 13.96 12.04 -15.24
N ILE A 52 13.94 11.45 -16.44
CA ILE A 52 15.13 11.30 -17.28
C ILE A 52 14.89 11.87 -18.66
N ASN A 53 15.95 12.37 -19.29
CA ASN A 53 15.95 12.86 -20.66
C ASN A 53 14.94 13.99 -20.92
N ARG A 54 15.11 15.13 -20.25
CA ARG A 54 14.34 16.34 -20.56
C ARG A 54 14.38 16.59 -22.08
N GLN A 55 13.20 16.83 -22.65
CA GLN A 55 13.07 17.04 -24.11
C GLN A 55 13.67 18.35 -24.58
N GLU A 56 13.58 19.40 -23.75
CA GLU A 56 14.14 20.71 -24.06
C GLU A 56 15.68 20.72 -23.89
N LYS A 57 16.32 21.55 -24.69
CA LYS A 57 17.79 21.77 -24.61
C LYS A 57 18.15 22.42 -23.27
N GLY A 58 19.31 22.05 -22.70
CA GLY A 58 19.87 22.67 -21.51
C GLY A 58 19.79 21.83 -20.23
N GLY A 59 19.11 20.67 -20.27
CA GLY A 59 19.00 19.79 -19.09
C GLY A 59 17.96 20.27 -18.06
N PHE A 60 17.90 19.62 -16.91
CA PHE A 60 16.98 19.96 -15.83
C PHE A 60 17.40 21.23 -15.09
N THR A 61 16.43 22.03 -14.68
CA THR A 61 16.60 23.30 -13.98
C THR A 61 16.20 23.21 -12.50
N LYS A 62 16.38 24.30 -11.75
CA LYS A 62 15.90 24.38 -10.36
C LYS A 62 14.37 24.44 -10.29
N GLU A 63 13.73 25.02 -11.30
CA GLU A 63 12.28 25.09 -11.45
C GLU A 63 11.71 23.68 -11.66
N ASP A 64 12.34 22.86 -12.50
CA ASP A 64 11.99 21.45 -12.69
C ASP A 64 12.14 20.68 -11.37
N LEU A 65 13.20 20.98 -10.59
CA LEU A 65 13.41 20.35 -9.28
C LEU A 65 12.29 20.71 -8.30
N SER A 66 11.86 21.96 -8.25
CA SER A 66 10.78 22.42 -7.40
C SER A 66 9.47 21.73 -7.78
N LEU A 67 9.17 21.66 -9.07
CA LEU A 67 7.97 21.00 -9.59
C LEU A 67 7.96 19.51 -9.25
N LEU A 68 9.06 18.81 -9.50
CA LEU A 68 9.17 17.38 -9.21
C LEU A 68 9.11 17.10 -7.70
N THR A 69 9.66 18.02 -6.88
CA THR A 69 9.55 17.92 -5.41
C THR A 69 8.10 18.04 -4.96
N SER A 70 7.35 19.02 -5.48
CA SER A 70 5.93 19.19 -5.17
C SER A 70 5.11 17.97 -5.58
N LEU A 71 5.44 17.35 -6.72
CA LEU A 71 4.81 16.10 -7.15
C LEU A 71 5.16 14.94 -6.21
N ALA A 72 6.42 14.83 -5.79
CA ALA A 72 6.85 13.79 -4.85
C ALA A 72 6.14 13.92 -3.48
N ASP A 73 5.90 15.15 -3.01
CA ASP A 73 5.16 15.41 -1.78
C ASP A 73 3.69 14.95 -1.92
N GLN A 74 3.06 15.19 -3.07
CA GLN A 74 1.70 14.69 -3.33
C GLN A 74 1.62 13.17 -3.42
N VAL A 75 2.60 12.54 -4.07
CA VAL A 75 2.73 11.08 -4.09
C VAL A 75 2.92 10.53 -2.67
N ALA A 76 3.72 11.19 -1.84
CA ALA A 76 3.94 10.80 -0.45
C ALA A 76 2.64 10.84 0.36
N ILE A 77 1.85 11.90 0.22
CA ILE A 77 0.53 12.02 0.88
C ILE A 77 -0.42 10.91 0.41
N ALA A 78 -0.48 10.63 -0.88
CA ALA A 78 -1.32 9.58 -1.42
C ALA A 78 -0.93 8.19 -0.91
N LEU A 79 0.37 7.91 -0.81
CA LEU A 79 0.91 6.67 -0.25
C LEU A 79 0.60 6.53 1.25
N ASP A 80 0.78 7.62 2.03
CA ASP A 80 0.48 7.60 3.47
C ASP A 80 -1.02 7.39 3.72
N ASN A 81 -1.88 8.07 2.97
CA ASN A 81 -3.32 7.87 3.03
C ASN A 81 -3.70 6.41 2.71
N SER A 82 -3.16 5.84 1.63
CA SER A 82 -3.42 4.44 1.27
C SER A 82 -3.01 3.48 2.38
N ARG A 83 -1.86 3.73 3.02
CA ARG A 83 -1.38 2.93 4.14
C ARG A 83 -2.30 3.04 5.36
N VAL A 84 -2.71 4.26 5.72
CA VAL A 84 -3.63 4.49 6.86
C VAL A 84 -4.97 3.80 6.63
N TYR A 85 -5.50 3.85 5.41
CA TYR A 85 -6.73 3.12 5.08
C TYR A 85 -6.58 1.61 5.21
N GLN A 86 -5.44 1.04 4.79
CA GLN A 86 -5.16 -0.38 4.98
C GLN A 86 -5.06 -0.77 6.46
N GLU A 87 -4.32 0.00 7.26
CA GLU A 87 -4.19 -0.22 8.70
C GLU A 87 -5.54 -0.12 9.42
N LEU A 88 -6.39 0.83 9.02
CA LEU A 88 -7.74 0.98 9.56
C LEU A 88 -8.61 -0.24 9.23
N GLU A 89 -8.57 -0.71 7.98
CA GLU A 89 -9.33 -1.89 7.54
C GLU A 89 -8.88 -3.15 8.30
N GLU A 90 -7.56 -3.35 8.46
CA GLU A 90 -7.02 -4.48 9.22
C GLU A 90 -7.44 -4.43 10.69
N THR A 91 -7.35 -3.24 11.31
CA THR A 91 -7.78 -3.05 12.71
C THR A 91 -9.26 -3.33 12.87
N PHE A 92 -10.10 -2.87 11.94
CA PHE A 92 -11.52 -3.16 11.95
C PHE A 92 -11.82 -4.67 11.89
N LEU A 93 -11.13 -5.39 10.98
CA LEU A 93 -11.29 -6.85 10.87
C LEU A 93 -10.84 -7.57 12.13
N GLN A 94 -9.71 -7.19 12.72
CA GLN A 94 -9.21 -7.76 13.98
C GLN A 94 -10.18 -7.51 15.13
N THR A 95 -10.76 -6.32 15.20
CA THR A 95 -11.76 -5.97 16.22
C THR A 95 -13.02 -6.81 16.05
N ALA A 96 -13.50 -6.98 14.81
CA ALA A 96 -14.67 -7.82 14.52
C ALA A 96 -14.42 -9.29 14.88
N ASP A 97 -13.27 -9.85 14.53
CA ASP A 97 -12.86 -11.20 14.88
C ASP A 97 -12.78 -11.38 16.41
N SER A 98 -12.20 -10.39 17.14
CA SER A 98 -12.09 -10.43 18.61
C SER A 98 -13.44 -10.35 19.32
N LEU A 99 -14.38 -9.56 18.78
CA LEU A 99 -15.75 -9.48 19.29
C LEU A 99 -16.49 -10.82 19.09
N ALA A 100 -16.37 -11.41 17.90
CA ALA A 100 -16.95 -12.71 17.60
C ALA A 100 -16.42 -13.81 18.54
N ASP A 101 -15.11 -13.87 18.75
CA ASP A 101 -14.47 -14.81 19.69
C ASP A 101 -14.94 -14.60 21.14
N THR A 102 -15.18 -13.35 21.53
CA THR A 102 -15.66 -13.04 22.90
C THR A 102 -17.09 -13.54 23.11
N ILE A 103 -17.93 -13.42 22.08
CA ILE A 103 -19.32 -13.90 22.11
C ILE A 103 -19.34 -15.45 22.15
N GLU A 104 -18.51 -16.10 21.34
CA GLU A 104 -18.41 -17.56 21.31
C GLU A 104 -17.94 -18.16 22.64
N LYS A 105 -17.01 -17.50 23.35
CA LYS A 105 -16.51 -17.97 24.64
C LYS A 105 -17.58 -18.00 25.74
N ARG A 106 -18.70 -17.29 25.58
CA ARG A 106 -19.83 -17.33 26.50
C ARG A 106 -20.71 -18.59 26.33
N ASP A 107 -20.54 -19.29 25.19
CA ASP A 107 -21.29 -20.52 24.92
C ASP A 107 -20.34 -21.71 24.73
N PRO A 108 -20.30 -22.66 25.68
CA PRO A 108 -19.40 -23.82 25.61
C PRO A 108 -19.65 -24.75 24.40
N TYR A 109 -20.85 -24.69 23.79
CA TYR A 109 -21.20 -25.55 22.65
C TYR A 109 -20.79 -25.00 21.27
N THR A 110 -20.43 -23.74 21.17
CA THR A 110 -20.14 -23.08 19.87
C THR A 110 -18.67 -22.80 19.61
N GLY A 111 -17.75 -23.31 20.43
CA GLY A 111 -16.31 -23.08 20.28
C GLY A 111 -15.81 -23.29 18.84
N GLY A 112 -15.30 -22.22 18.20
CA GLY A 112 -14.78 -22.20 16.84
C GLY A 112 -15.85 -22.26 15.73
N HIS A 113 -17.14 -22.08 16.03
CA HIS A 113 -18.20 -22.06 15.02
C HIS A 113 -18.00 -20.91 14.03
N THR A 114 -17.83 -19.70 14.50
CA THR A 114 -17.63 -18.50 13.66
C THR A 114 -16.41 -18.63 12.76
N GLN A 115 -15.31 -19.19 13.28
CA GLN A 115 -14.11 -19.44 12.48
C GLN A 115 -14.36 -20.46 11.37
N ARG A 116 -15.08 -21.55 11.66
CA ARG A 116 -15.45 -22.55 10.65
C ARG A 116 -16.36 -21.95 9.58
N VAL A 117 -17.42 -21.22 9.99
CA VAL A 117 -18.34 -20.56 9.06
C VAL A 117 -17.58 -19.59 8.16
N THR A 118 -16.71 -18.75 8.72
CA THR A 118 -15.88 -17.80 7.96
C THR A 118 -14.98 -18.53 6.96
N SER A 119 -14.32 -19.61 7.39
CA SER A 119 -13.43 -20.39 6.52
C SER A 119 -14.17 -21.02 5.35
N TYR A 120 -15.33 -21.62 5.60
CA TYR A 120 -16.16 -22.23 4.54
C TYR A 120 -16.73 -21.17 3.60
N SER A 121 -17.21 -20.06 4.14
CA SER A 121 -17.73 -18.93 3.34
C SER A 121 -16.65 -18.39 2.38
N LEU A 122 -15.42 -18.21 2.87
CA LEU A 122 -14.31 -17.74 2.04
C LEU A 122 -13.88 -18.78 0.99
N ALA A 123 -13.93 -20.07 1.32
CA ALA A 123 -13.65 -21.13 0.34
C ALA A 123 -14.69 -21.15 -0.79
N ILE A 124 -15.97 -21.01 -0.44
CA ILE A 124 -17.06 -20.88 -1.42
C ILE A 124 -16.90 -19.61 -2.26
N GLY A 125 -16.63 -18.47 -1.60
CA GLY A 125 -16.39 -17.20 -2.28
C GLY A 125 -15.21 -17.23 -3.26
N LYS A 126 -14.17 -17.99 -2.93
CA LYS A 126 -13.03 -18.24 -3.83
C LYS A 126 -13.46 -19.09 -5.04
N TYR A 127 -14.21 -20.16 -4.81
CA TYR A 127 -14.74 -21.03 -5.87
C TYR A 127 -15.65 -20.27 -6.83
N LEU A 128 -16.51 -19.40 -6.29
CA LEU A 128 -17.40 -18.53 -7.07
C LEU A 128 -16.67 -17.33 -7.71
N GLN A 129 -15.36 -17.24 -7.59
CA GLN A 129 -14.51 -16.18 -8.15
C GLN A 129 -14.94 -14.76 -7.73
N LEU A 130 -15.46 -14.61 -6.51
CA LEU A 130 -15.83 -13.30 -5.98
C LEU A 130 -14.63 -12.33 -6.03
N LYS A 131 -14.91 -11.08 -6.38
CA LYS A 131 -13.89 -10.01 -6.40
C LYS A 131 -13.28 -9.79 -5.00
N PRO A 132 -12.05 -9.26 -4.90
CA PRO A 132 -11.40 -9.02 -3.61
C PRO A 132 -12.27 -8.28 -2.60
N LEU A 133 -12.97 -7.24 -3.02
CA LEU A 133 -13.86 -6.45 -2.16
C LEU A 133 -15.05 -7.28 -1.65
N GLU A 134 -15.64 -8.10 -2.50
CA GLU A 134 -16.77 -8.97 -2.14
C GLU A 134 -16.34 -10.03 -1.13
N ARG A 135 -15.13 -10.61 -1.30
CA ARG A 135 -14.56 -11.57 -0.33
C ARG A 135 -14.28 -10.93 1.03
N LYS A 136 -13.83 -9.66 1.06
CA LYS A 136 -13.68 -8.91 2.31
C LYS A 136 -15.03 -8.71 3.01
N ARG A 137 -16.05 -8.29 2.27
CA ARG A 137 -17.41 -8.15 2.81
C ARG A 137 -17.96 -9.49 3.33
N LEU A 138 -17.73 -10.57 2.58
CA LEU A 138 -18.13 -11.91 2.99
C LEU A 138 -17.44 -12.34 4.29
N LYS A 139 -16.14 -12.02 4.45
CA LYS A 139 -15.41 -12.30 5.70
C LYS A 139 -16.05 -11.58 6.89
N ILE A 140 -16.34 -10.30 6.76
CA ILE A 140 -16.98 -9.51 7.83
C ILE A 140 -18.37 -10.06 8.14
N ALA A 141 -19.20 -10.30 7.13
CA ALA A 141 -20.54 -10.80 7.30
C ALA A 141 -20.57 -12.17 7.99
N SER A 142 -19.66 -13.08 7.61
CA SER A 142 -19.57 -14.40 8.24
C SER A 142 -19.01 -14.35 9.66
N ALA A 143 -18.09 -13.43 9.98
CA ALA A 143 -17.59 -13.25 11.32
C ALA A 143 -18.65 -12.67 12.28
N LEU A 144 -19.53 -11.81 11.77
CA LEU A 144 -20.55 -11.11 12.54
C LEU A 144 -21.96 -11.71 12.45
N HIS A 145 -22.13 -12.84 11.77
CA HIS A 145 -23.46 -13.37 11.42
C HIS A 145 -24.39 -13.66 12.62
N ASP A 146 -23.81 -13.99 13.78
CA ASP A 146 -24.55 -14.32 14.99
C ASP A 146 -24.65 -13.18 16.03
N ILE A 147 -24.00 -12.02 15.77
CA ILE A 147 -23.94 -10.92 16.76
C ILE A 147 -25.32 -10.33 17.10
N GLY A 148 -26.26 -10.36 16.17
CA GLY A 148 -27.61 -9.85 16.39
C GLY A 148 -28.64 -10.90 16.84
N ARG A 149 -28.22 -12.14 17.07
CA ARG A 149 -29.10 -13.21 17.46
C ARG A 149 -29.36 -13.13 18.96
N ASP A 150 -30.48 -12.49 19.32
CA ASP A 150 -30.98 -12.50 20.68
C ASP A 150 -31.33 -13.95 21.04
N ARG A 151 -30.50 -14.57 21.89
CA ARG A 151 -30.78 -15.91 22.46
C ARG A 151 -31.76 -15.80 23.62
N GLY A 152 -32.69 -14.85 23.51
CA GLY A 152 -33.85 -14.75 24.37
C GLY A 152 -34.78 -15.95 24.15
N SER A 153 -34.79 -16.86 25.11
CA SER A 153 -35.86 -17.83 25.37
C SER A 153 -36.15 -18.82 24.22
N TYR A 154 -35.42 -19.93 24.21
CA TYR A 154 -36.08 -21.19 23.98
C TYR A 154 -36.55 -21.74 25.36
N PRO A 155 -37.85 -22.06 25.51
CA PRO A 155 -38.36 -22.72 26.71
C PRO A 155 -37.77 -24.12 26.87
#